data_c0b07cb1b89cb1321af3e8570513f9e5
#
_entry.id   c0b07cb1b89cb1321af3e8570513f9e5
#
_cell.length_a   1.000
_cell.length_b   1.000
_cell.length_c   1.000
_cell.angle_alpha   90.00
_cell.angle_beta   90.00
_cell.angle_gamma   90.00
#
_symmetry.space_group_name_H-M   'P 1'
#
loop_
_entity.id
_entity.type
_entity.pdbx_description
1 polymer ?
#
loop_
_entity_poly.entity_id
_entity_poly.type
_entity_poly.pdbx_seq_one_letter_code
_entity_poly.pdbx_strand_id
1 'polypeptide(L)'
;MARPLDVIVEEMLDYIEQARTYAETLTFEQYSADRKTQRAVERCIEVISESSRHIPDEIKAKHSEIPWRDVAAIGNIFRHEYHNIAARIVWDTVRLHLAPLEVVVRTIQDGLPDGGVD
;
A
#
# COMPACT_ATOMS: atom_id res chain seq x y z
N MET A 1 15.18 11.53 -11.88
CA MET A 1 14.89 10.47 -12.85
C MET A 1 13.75 9.60 -12.34
N ALA A 2 12.80 9.30 -13.19
CA ALA A 2 11.67 8.47 -12.80
C ALA A 2 12.12 7.02 -12.59
N ARG A 3 11.56 6.38 -11.56
CA ARG A 3 11.82 4.95 -11.31
C ARG A 3 11.10 4.10 -12.35
N PRO A 4 11.71 3.00 -12.80
CA PRO A 4 11.02 2.08 -13.72
C PRO A 4 9.73 1.54 -13.09
N LEU A 5 8.70 1.38 -13.91
CA LEU A 5 7.41 0.91 -13.43
C LEU A 5 7.48 -0.50 -12.84
N ASP A 6 8.30 -1.38 -13.43
CA ASP A 6 8.46 -2.73 -12.89
C ASP A 6 9.03 -2.72 -11.46
N VAL A 7 9.94 -1.80 -11.16
CA VAL A 7 10.48 -1.64 -9.80
C VAL A 7 9.41 -1.11 -8.84
N ILE A 8 8.62 -0.16 -9.31
CA ILE A 8 7.54 0.43 -8.49
C ILE A 8 6.51 -0.63 -8.10
N VAL A 9 6.04 -1.41 -9.07
CA VAL A 9 5.01 -2.41 -8.78
C VAL A 9 5.56 -3.55 -7.91
N GLU A 10 6.80 -3.96 -8.14
CA GLU A 10 7.43 -4.97 -7.32
C GLU A 10 7.55 -4.52 -5.87
N GLU A 11 7.96 -3.28 -5.66
CA GLU A 11 8.06 -2.70 -4.32
C GLU A 11 6.68 -2.61 -3.66
N MET A 12 5.67 -2.17 -4.39
CA MET A 12 4.31 -2.10 -3.84
C MET A 12 3.82 -3.48 -3.40
N LEU A 13 4.02 -4.50 -4.22
CA LEU A 13 3.59 -5.86 -3.88
C LEU A 13 4.30 -6.38 -2.65
N ASP A 14 5.60 -6.13 -2.54
CA ASP A 14 6.38 -6.55 -1.38
C ASP A 14 5.85 -5.92 -0.09
N TYR A 15 5.60 -4.62 -0.10
CA TYR A 15 5.13 -3.93 1.11
C TYR A 15 3.66 -4.22 1.42
N ILE A 16 2.83 -4.49 0.41
CA ILE A 16 1.46 -4.97 0.65
C ILE A 16 1.51 -6.31 1.39
N GLU A 17 2.35 -7.22 0.91
CA GLU A 17 2.50 -8.53 1.55
C GLU A 17 2.99 -8.40 2.98
N GLN A 18 4.00 -7.56 3.22
CA GLN A 18 4.52 -7.34 4.56
C GLN A 18 3.44 -6.79 5.49
N ALA A 19 2.70 -5.77 5.06
CA ALA A 19 1.67 -5.16 5.89
C ALA A 19 0.60 -6.17 6.28
N ARG A 20 0.17 -6.97 5.33
CA ARG A 20 -0.85 -7.98 5.58
C ARG A 20 -0.34 -9.07 6.52
N THR A 21 0.89 -9.51 6.31
CA THR A 21 1.51 -10.54 7.16
C THR A 21 1.64 -10.07 8.60
N TYR A 22 2.06 -8.83 8.82
CA TYR A 22 2.23 -8.30 10.17
C TYR A 22 0.92 -8.20 10.95
N ALA A 23 -0.19 -7.95 10.27
CA ALA A 23 -1.46 -7.68 10.93
C ALA A 23 -2.46 -8.84 10.87
N GLU A 24 -2.27 -9.82 9.99
CA GLU A 24 -3.34 -10.76 9.64
C GLU A 24 -3.78 -11.66 10.79
N THR A 25 -2.88 -11.95 11.73
CA THR A 25 -3.20 -12.84 12.87
C THR A 25 -3.67 -12.09 14.10
N LEU A 26 -3.73 -10.76 14.04
CA LEU A 26 -4.07 -9.93 15.19
C LEU A 26 -5.52 -9.50 15.15
N THR A 27 -6.12 -9.31 16.33
CA THR A 27 -7.36 -8.55 16.47
C THR A 27 -7.01 -7.07 16.50
N PHE A 28 -8.02 -6.21 16.34
CA PHE A 28 -7.79 -4.77 16.45
C PHE A 28 -7.24 -4.40 17.84
N GLU A 29 -7.76 -5.02 18.89
CA GLU A 29 -7.26 -4.76 20.26
C GLU A 29 -5.79 -5.12 20.38
N GLN A 30 -5.38 -6.25 19.83
CA GLN A 30 -3.99 -6.66 19.85
C GLN A 30 -3.12 -5.70 19.06
N TYR A 31 -3.58 -5.29 17.88
CA TYR A 31 -2.87 -4.32 17.04
C TYR A 31 -2.72 -2.98 17.77
N SER A 32 -3.79 -2.50 18.41
CA SER A 32 -3.78 -1.23 19.13
C SER A 32 -2.80 -1.24 20.32
N ALA A 33 -2.54 -2.41 20.87
CA ALA A 33 -1.63 -2.55 22.00
C ALA A 33 -0.19 -2.82 21.59
N ASP A 34 0.06 -3.06 20.32
CA ASP A 34 1.38 -3.47 19.81
C ASP A 34 2.01 -2.38 18.99
N ARG A 35 2.75 -1.49 19.65
CA ARG A 35 3.37 -0.35 18.98
C ARG A 35 4.40 -0.75 17.95
N LYS A 36 5.13 -1.81 18.20
CA LYS A 36 6.15 -2.28 17.26
C LYS A 36 5.51 -2.69 15.93
N THR A 37 4.44 -3.47 16.01
CA THR A 37 3.70 -3.89 14.81
C THR A 37 3.08 -2.70 14.11
N GLN A 38 2.51 -1.75 14.88
CA GLN A 38 1.96 -0.53 14.29
C GLN A 38 2.99 0.23 13.47
N ARG A 39 4.20 0.40 14.01
CA ARG A 39 5.26 1.12 13.31
C ARG A 39 5.67 0.39 12.03
N ALA A 40 5.73 -0.94 12.08
CA ALA A 40 6.07 -1.72 10.90
C ALA A 40 5.00 -1.59 9.82
N VAL A 41 3.74 -1.70 10.20
CA VAL A 41 2.61 -1.58 9.24
C VAL A 41 2.53 -0.15 8.68
N GLU A 42 2.68 0.85 9.54
CA GLU A 42 2.67 2.26 9.11
C GLU A 42 3.75 2.51 8.06
N ARG A 43 4.94 1.98 8.27
CA ARG A 43 6.02 2.13 7.28
C ARG A 43 5.64 1.49 5.96
N CYS A 44 5.02 0.33 5.99
CA CYS A 44 4.56 -0.32 4.77
C CYS A 44 3.55 0.56 4.03
N ILE A 45 2.59 1.13 4.76
CA ILE A 45 1.56 1.99 4.16
C ILE A 45 2.20 3.25 3.56
N GLU A 46 3.18 3.83 4.24
CA GLU A 46 3.89 5.00 3.70
C GLU A 46 4.58 4.67 2.38
N VAL A 47 5.25 3.53 2.29
CA VAL A 47 5.93 3.13 1.06
C VAL A 47 4.92 2.86 -0.05
N ILE A 48 3.82 2.16 0.25
CA ILE A 48 2.77 1.89 -0.73
C ILE A 48 2.20 3.20 -1.27
N SER A 49 1.91 4.14 -0.37
CA SER A 49 1.38 5.45 -0.73
C SER A 49 2.34 6.21 -1.64
N GLU A 50 3.61 6.25 -1.28
CA GLU A 50 4.63 6.93 -2.08
C GLU A 50 4.80 6.28 -3.45
N SER A 51 4.87 4.95 -3.48
CA SER A 51 5.03 4.22 -4.74
C SER A 51 3.85 4.44 -5.68
N SER A 52 2.63 4.53 -5.12
CA SER A 52 1.43 4.75 -5.94
C SER A 52 1.49 6.07 -6.71
N ARG A 53 2.19 7.07 -6.18
CA ARG A 53 2.31 8.37 -6.84
C ARG A 53 3.13 8.29 -8.13
N HIS A 54 3.94 7.25 -8.27
CA HIS A 54 4.81 7.08 -9.43
C HIS A 54 4.18 6.21 -10.53
N ILE A 55 2.97 5.67 -10.30
CA ILE A 55 2.24 4.96 -11.35
C ILE A 55 1.67 5.99 -12.31
N PRO A 56 1.89 5.84 -13.63
CA PRO A 56 1.39 6.80 -14.61
C PRO A 56 -0.14 6.94 -14.58
N ASP A 57 -0.61 8.16 -14.80
CA ASP A 57 -2.04 8.46 -14.77
C ASP A 57 -2.84 7.63 -15.80
N GLU A 58 -2.26 7.35 -16.94
CA GLU A 58 -2.92 6.55 -17.98
C GLU A 58 -3.19 5.13 -17.51
N ILE A 59 -2.30 4.57 -16.67
CA ILE A 59 -2.50 3.25 -16.08
C ILE A 59 -3.55 3.33 -14.98
N LYS A 60 -3.49 4.35 -14.13
CA LYS A 60 -4.49 4.56 -13.09
C LYS A 60 -5.89 4.69 -13.66
N ALA A 61 -6.02 5.34 -14.81
CA ALA A 61 -7.31 5.50 -15.48
C ALA A 61 -7.92 4.17 -15.92
N LYS A 62 -7.09 3.16 -16.18
CA LYS A 62 -7.57 1.82 -16.54
C LYS A 62 -8.05 1.02 -15.32
N HIS A 63 -7.77 1.50 -14.12
CA HIS A 63 -8.10 0.83 -12.87
C HIS A 63 -8.79 1.81 -11.93
N SER A 64 -9.85 2.43 -12.42
CA SER A 64 -10.57 3.48 -11.71
C SER A 64 -11.34 2.97 -10.48
N GLU A 65 -11.44 1.66 -10.30
CA GLU A 65 -12.01 1.06 -9.09
C GLU A 65 -11.14 1.32 -7.85
N ILE A 66 -9.87 1.66 -8.04
CA ILE A 66 -8.98 2.01 -6.94
C ILE A 66 -9.05 3.53 -6.72
N PRO A 67 -9.29 3.98 -5.48
CA PRO A 67 -9.28 5.41 -5.18
C PRO A 67 -7.85 5.93 -5.07
N TRP A 68 -7.19 6.11 -6.22
CA TRP A 68 -5.76 6.44 -6.28
C TRP A 68 -5.39 7.70 -5.51
N ARG A 69 -6.28 8.69 -5.49
CA ARG A 69 -6.02 9.92 -4.74
C ARG A 69 -5.93 9.63 -3.24
N ASP A 70 -6.81 8.78 -2.73
CA ASP A 70 -6.81 8.41 -1.32
C ASP A 70 -5.59 7.56 -0.99
N VAL A 71 -5.21 6.66 -1.89
CA VAL A 71 -4.00 5.84 -1.72
C VAL A 71 -2.77 6.76 -1.61
N ALA A 72 -2.68 7.75 -2.48
CA ALA A 72 -1.55 8.69 -2.45
C ALA A 72 -1.55 9.56 -1.19
N ALA A 73 -2.71 9.81 -0.61
CA ALA A 73 -2.83 10.72 0.54
C ALA A 73 -2.70 10.03 1.88
N ILE A 74 -2.88 8.71 1.94
CA ILE A 74 -3.00 8.01 3.22
C ILE A 74 -1.76 8.13 4.10
N GLY A 75 -0.58 8.25 3.49
CA GLY A 75 0.65 8.41 4.26
C GLY A 75 0.68 9.69 5.11
N ASN A 76 -0.16 10.68 4.78
CA ASN A 76 -0.19 11.94 5.50
C ASN A 76 -0.89 11.86 6.85
N ILE A 77 -1.68 10.82 7.09
CA ILE A 77 -2.43 10.69 8.35
C ILE A 77 -1.49 10.60 9.55
N PHE A 78 -0.29 10.08 9.35
CA PHE A 78 0.67 9.92 10.44
C PHE A 78 1.19 11.25 10.97
N ARG A 79 0.97 12.33 10.25
CA ARG A 79 1.42 13.67 10.64
C ARG A 79 0.34 14.49 11.32
N HIS A 80 -0.93 14.17 11.06
CA HIS A 80 -2.04 15.05 11.41
C HIS A 80 -3.08 14.39 12.32
N GLU A 81 -3.08 13.07 12.41
CA GLU A 81 -4.09 12.38 13.20
C GLU A 81 -3.56 11.92 14.56
N TYR A 82 -4.45 11.86 15.54
CA TYR A 82 -4.12 11.27 16.82
C TYR A 82 -3.85 9.78 16.65
N HIS A 83 -3.00 9.26 17.52
CA HIS A 83 -2.55 7.87 17.46
C HIS A 83 -3.70 6.86 17.30
N ASN A 84 -4.75 6.99 18.11
CA ASN A 84 -5.87 6.02 18.05
C ASN A 84 -6.63 6.07 16.75
N ILE A 85 -6.80 7.28 16.19
CA ILE A 85 -7.48 7.47 14.91
C ILE A 85 -6.64 6.87 13.79
N ALA A 86 -5.35 7.17 13.81
CA ALA A 86 -4.43 6.65 12.80
C ALA A 86 -4.38 5.12 12.84
N ALA A 87 -4.36 4.53 14.05
CA ALA A 87 -4.33 3.07 14.19
C ALA A 87 -5.56 2.43 13.56
N ARG A 88 -6.75 3.01 13.77
CA ARG A 88 -7.98 2.48 13.19
C ARG A 88 -8.00 2.59 11.68
N ILE A 89 -7.58 3.74 11.15
CA ILE A 89 -7.54 3.96 9.70
C ILE A 89 -6.57 2.98 9.04
N VAL A 90 -5.40 2.80 9.63
CA VAL A 90 -4.40 1.86 9.09
C VAL A 90 -4.92 0.43 9.15
N TRP A 91 -5.53 0.04 10.28
CA TRP A 91 -6.10 -1.29 10.45
C TRP A 91 -7.16 -1.57 9.37
N ASP A 92 -8.09 -0.63 9.17
CA ASP A 92 -9.13 -0.80 8.17
C ASP A 92 -8.54 -0.86 6.77
N THR A 93 -7.50 -0.08 6.50
CA THR A 93 -6.80 -0.12 5.22
C THR A 93 -6.25 -1.51 4.94
N VAL A 94 -5.55 -2.09 5.91
CA VAL A 94 -4.98 -3.43 5.75
C VAL A 94 -6.07 -4.48 5.54
N ARG A 95 -7.15 -4.40 6.31
CA ARG A 95 -8.22 -5.40 6.27
C ARG A 95 -9.11 -5.30 5.04
N LEU A 96 -9.36 -4.09 4.56
CA LEU A 96 -10.41 -3.86 3.56
C LEU A 96 -9.88 -3.41 2.20
N HIS A 97 -8.72 -2.75 2.17
CA HIS A 97 -8.30 -2.06 0.95
C HIS A 97 -7.05 -2.61 0.30
N LEU A 98 -6.20 -3.31 1.04
CA LEU A 98 -4.95 -3.82 0.45
C LEU A 98 -5.19 -4.99 -0.51
N ALA A 99 -6.18 -5.85 -0.25
CA ALA A 99 -6.45 -6.97 -1.14
C ALA A 99 -6.90 -6.50 -2.54
N PRO A 100 -7.86 -5.58 -2.66
CA PRO A 100 -8.22 -5.05 -3.99
C PRO A 100 -7.05 -4.35 -4.68
N LEU A 101 -6.26 -3.60 -3.92
CA LEU A 101 -5.09 -2.93 -4.48
C LEU A 101 -4.07 -3.94 -4.98
N GLU A 102 -3.84 -5.01 -4.23
CA GLU A 102 -2.92 -6.06 -4.64
C GLU A 102 -3.31 -6.67 -5.97
N VAL A 103 -4.61 -6.97 -6.15
CA VAL A 103 -5.12 -7.54 -7.40
C VAL A 103 -4.78 -6.62 -8.58
N VAL A 104 -5.02 -5.32 -8.43
CA VAL A 104 -4.76 -4.35 -9.49
C VAL A 104 -3.25 -4.23 -9.76
N VAL A 105 -2.43 -4.15 -8.71
CA VAL A 105 -0.98 -4.03 -8.91
C VAL A 105 -0.40 -5.27 -9.59
N ARG A 106 -0.90 -6.47 -9.25
CA ARG A 106 -0.49 -7.69 -9.95
C ARG A 106 -0.91 -7.67 -11.41
N THR A 107 -2.09 -7.15 -11.70
CA THR A 107 -2.56 -7.01 -13.09
C THR A 107 -1.64 -6.06 -13.87
N ILE A 108 -1.24 -4.96 -13.26
CA ILE A 108 -0.29 -4.03 -13.89
C ILE A 108 1.04 -4.74 -14.13
N GLN A 109 1.53 -5.48 -13.15
CA GLN A 109 2.79 -6.22 -13.29
C GLN A 109 2.73 -7.23 -14.43
N ASP A 110 1.63 -7.98 -14.52
CA ASP A 110 1.46 -8.99 -15.55
C ASP A 110 1.43 -8.40 -16.95
N GLY A 111 1.02 -7.16 -17.08
CA GLY A 111 0.98 -6.46 -18.37
C GLY A 111 2.31 -5.83 -18.78
N LEU A 112 3.33 -5.88 -17.93
CA LEU A 112 4.63 -5.30 -18.24
C LEU A 112 5.50 -6.27 -19.01
N PRO A 113 6.41 -5.77 -19.87
CA PRO A 113 7.42 -6.63 -20.49
C PRO A 113 8.29 -7.27 -19.43
N ASP A 114 8.79 -8.47 -19.70
CA ASP A 114 9.72 -9.14 -18.82
C ASP A 114 10.99 -8.29 -18.70
N GLY A 115 11.24 -7.79 -17.49
CA GLY A 115 12.38 -6.90 -17.29
C GLY A 115 13.69 -7.63 -17.47
N GLY A 116 14.54 -7.13 -18.34
CA GLY A 116 15.87 -7.65 -18.55
C GLY A 116 15.95 -8.94 -19.32
N VAL A 117 14.89 -9.40 -19.92
CA VAL A 117 14.90 -10.62 -20.72
C VAL A 117 15.34 -10.35 -22.14
N ASP A 118 15.20 -9.16 -22.60
CA ASP A 118 15.49 -8.80 -24.00
C ASP A 118 16.96 -8.73 -24.30
#